data_05fe7de623502997dd9fe671e8f84b4d
#
_entry.id   05fe7de623502997dd9fe671e8f84b4d
#
_cell.length_a   1.000
_cell.length_b   1.000
_cell.length_c   1.000
_cell.angle_alpha   90.00
_cell.angle_beta   90.00
_cell.angle_gamma   90.00
#
_symmetry.space_group_name_H-M   'P 1'
#
loop_
_entity.id
_entity.type
_entity.pdbx_description
1 polymer ?
#
loop_
_entity_poly.entity_id
_entity_poly.type
_entity_poly.pdbx_seq_one_letter_code
_entity_poly.pdbx_strand_id
1 'polypeptide(L)'
;DCVEQNDCPLTGSVDQGVQQIREFLLKLDAIPLVGDQGRELTEGLATFAILSYLYFPQYDFPELRAALSSAMNQGDPRELLKLLDQRISREPEGRYTDNSSDAFYAVSCLDLPVTQSVDQVREFAERLAISAPTFGKSLGWGVLACKDWPYSAQTVITITPNTSAPVMLVTAENDPATPAKWATDVAVKLGNAELVIWEGGYNHTAYLEGSDCVTDRVDAYLLEGIISPGTTTTCN
;
A
#
# COMPACT_ATOMS: atom_id res chain seq x y z
N ASP A 1 -15.99 1.31 5.45
CA ASP A 1 -16.63 0.26 4.63
C ASP A 1 -17.00 -0.96 5.49
N CYS A 2 -16.02 -1.76 6.01
CA CYS A 2 -16.31 -3.06 6.62
C CYS A 2 -17.44 -2.99 7.68
N VAL A 3 -17.34 -2.11 8.67
CA VAL A 3 -18.33 -2.01 9.77
C VAL A 3 -19.75 -1.60 9.33
N GLU A 4 -19.91 -1.19 8.09
CA GLU A 4 -21.19 -0.83 7.47
C GLU A 4 -21.78 -2.02 6.70
N GLN A 5 -21.04 -3.11 6.56
CA GLN A 5 -21.42 -4.31 5.81
C GLN A 5 -21.82 -5.44 6.76
N ASN A 6 -22.84 -6.20 6.37
CA ASN A 6 -23.34 -7.32 7.17
C ASN A 6 -22.37 -8.51 7.25
N ASP A 7 -21.42 -8.60 6.33
CA ASP A 7 -20.40 -9.65 6.22
C ASP A 7 -19.05 -9.27 6.86
N CYS A 8 -18.99 -8.11 7.51
CA CYS A 8 -17.76 -7.65 8.18
C CYS A 8 -17.42 -8.56 9.38
N PRO A 9 -16.19 -9.10 9.45
CA PRO A 9 -15.74 -9.85 10.61
C PRO A 9 -15.44 -8.99 11.83
N LEU A 10 -15.35 -7.66 11.63
CA LEU A 10 -15.03 -6.69 12.66
C LEU A 10 -16.34 -6.12 13.25
N THR A 11 -16.31 -5.79 14.52
CA THR A 11 -17.50 -5.33 15.27
C THR A 11 -17.23 -4.00 15.97
N GLY A 12 -18.30 -3.24 16.20
CA GLY A 12 -18.23 -1.98 16.92
C GLY A 12 -17.86 -0.78 16.04
N SER A 13 -17.13 0.18 16.59
CA SER A 13 -16.65 1.35 15.85
C SER A 13 -15.46 1.02 14.93
N VAL A 14 -15.11 1.95 14.04
CA VAL A 14 -13.90 1.85 13.18
C VAL A 14 -12.65 1.60 14.03
N ASP A 15 -12.45 2.35 15.12
CA ASP A 15 -11.30 2.17 16.01
C ASP A 15 -11.26 0.79 16.66
N GLN A 16 -12.43 0.28 17.07
CA GLN A 16 -12.54 -1.08 17.60
C GLN A 16 -12.23 -2.14 16.54
N GLY A 17 -12.68 -1.95 15.31
CA GLY A 17 -12.35 -2.83 14.19
C GLY A 17 -10.85 -2.84 13.89
N VAL A 18 -10.21 -1.68 13.84
CA VAL A 18 -8.75 -1.57 13.67
C VAL A 18 -7.99 -2.26 14.81
N GLN A 19 -8.48 -2.11 16.05
CA GLN A 19 -7.91 -2.82 17.20
C GLN A 19 -8.04 -4.35 17.08
N GLN A 20 -9.16 -4.87 16.56
CA GLN A 20 -9.35 -6.30 16.33
C GLN A 20 -8.38 -6.86 15.29
N ILE A 21 -8.10 -6.11 14.21
CA ILE A 21 -7.05 -6.47 13.24
C ILE A 21 -5.68 -6.54 13.93
N ARG A 22 -5.33 -5.54 14.72
CA ARG A 22 -4.08 -5.53 15.47
C ARG A 22 -3.95 -6.74 16.39
N GLU A 23 -4.98 -7.07 17.14
CA GLU A 23 -5.01 -8.24 18.03
C GLU A 23 -4.88 -9.56 17.26
N PHE A 24 -5.50 -9.65 16.10
CA PHE A 24 -5.35 -10.79 15.21
C PHE A 24 -3.90 -10.96 14.75
N LEU A 25 -3.25 -9.89 14.29
CA LEU A 25 -1.85 -9.92 13.88
C LEU A 25 -0.92 -10.30 15.03
N LEU A 26 -1.13 -9.76 16.23
CA LEU A 26 -0.36 -10.14 17.43
C LEU A 26 -0.54 -11.62 17.81
N LYS A 27 -1.73 -12.19 17.62
CA LYS A 27 -1.96 -13.63 17.81
C LYS A 27 -1.17 -14.48 16.82
N LEU A 28 -1.11 -14.04 15.55
CA LEU A 28 -0.34 -14.70 14.50
C LEU A 28 1.17 -14.61 14.74
N ASP A 29 1.66 -13.52 15.31
CA ASP A 29 3.08 -13.38 15.71
C ASP A 29 3.45 -14.43 16.79
N ALA A 30 2.55 -14.67 17.74
CA ALA A 30 2.76 -15.66 18.78
C ALA A 30 2.56 -17.12 18.29
N ILE A 31 1.51 -17.35 17.52
CA ILE A 31 1.13 -18.69 17.02
C ILE A 31 0.52 -18.54 15.63
N PRO A 32 1.29 -18.85 14.55
CA PRO A 32 0.78 -18.83 13.18
C PRO A 32 -0.38 -19.82 12.99
N LEU A 33 -1.31 -19.49 12.09
CA LEU A 33 -2.35 -20.41 11.66
C LEU A 33 -1.79 -21.34 10.57
N VAL A 34 -2.07 -22.64 10.69
CA VAL A 34 -1.58 -23.64 9.75
C VAL A 34 -2.65 -23.96 8.71
N GLY A 35 -2.34 -23.74 7.45
CA GLY A 35 -3.17 -24.07 6.30
C GLY A 35 -2.77 -25.39 5.63
N ASP A 36 -3.14 -25.53 4.37
CA ASP A 36 -2.90 -26.73 3.60
C ASP A 36 -1.38 -27.02 3.45
N GLN A 37 -1.04 -28.28 3.45
CA GLN A 37 0.36 -28.78 3.32
C GLN A 37 1.33 -28.20 4.38
N GLY A 38 0.81 -27.77 5.53
CA GLY A 38 1.60 -27.19 6.61
C GLY A 38 2.07 -25.77 6.36
N ARG A 39 1.51 -25.06 5.38
CA ARG A 39 1.82 -23.66 5.11
C ARG A 39 1.25 -22.77 6.22
N GLU A 40 2.08 -21.95 6.81
CA GLU A 40 1.72 -21.09 7.91
C GLU A 40 1.33 -19.69 7.43
N LEU A 41 0.22 -19.17 7.96
CA LEU A 41 -0.11 -17.74 7.93
C LEU A 41 0.54 -17.07 9.14
N THR A 42 1.69 -16.46 8.92
CA THR A 42 2.41 -15.68 9.93
C THR A 42 1.85 -14.24 9.99
N GLU A 43 2.23 -13.48 11.02
CA GLU A 43 1.91 -12.04 11.14
C GLU A 43 2.34 -11.26 9.88
N GLY A 44 3.58 -11.48 9.40
CA GLY A 44 4.09 -10.78 8.23
C GLY A 44 3.31 -11.09 6.95
N LEU A 45 2.97 -12.37 6.71
CA LEU A 45 2.17 -12.77 5.54
C LEU A 45 0.75 -12.22 5.60
N ALA A 46 0.12 -12.23 6.78
CA ALA A 46 -1.21 -11.64 6.99
C ALA A 46 -1.19 -10.12 6.80
N THR A 47 -0.18 -9.44 7.34
CA THR A 47 0.02 -7.99 7.14
C THR A 47 0.15 -7.66 5.67
N PHE A 48 0.98 -8.38 4.92
CA PHE A 48 1.16 -8.14 3.49
C PHE A 48 -0.12 -8.43 2.69
N ALA A 49 -0.83 -9.53 2.99
CA ALA A 49 -2.11 -9.84 2.36
C ALA A 49 -3.13 -8.71 2.60
N ILE A 50 -3.31 -8.27 3.85
CA ILE A 50 -4.25 -7.20 4.17
C ILE A 50 -3.87 -5.91 3.44
N LEU A 51 -2.63 -5.44 3.55
CA LEU A 51 -2.19 -4.18 2.94
C LEU A 51 -2.34 -4.19 1.42
N SER A 52 -2.05 -5.30 0.75
CA SER A 52 -2.14 -5.40 -0.71
C SER A 52 -3.58 -5.40 -1.24
N TYR A 53 -4.57 -5.69 -0.39
CA TYR A 53 -6.01 -5.62 -0.70
C TYR A 53 -6.68 -4.34 -0.21
N LEU A 54 -5.91 -3.31 0.15
CA LEU A 54 -6.44 -1.96 0.41
C LEU A 54 -6.35 -1.05 -0.83
N TYR A 55 -5.77 -1.51 -1.93
CA TYR A 55 -5.47 -0.68 -3.11
C TYR A 55 -6.71 -0.32 -3.93
N PHE A 56 -7.62 -1.27 -4.15
CA PHE A 56 -8.81 -1.10 -4.98
C PHE A 56 -10.07 -1.54 -4.23
N PRO A 57 -10.57 -0.74 -3.30
CA PRO A 57 -11.61 -1.09 -2.36
C PRO A 57 -12.88 -1.68 -2.98
N GLN A 58 -13.31 -1.15 -4.14
CA GLN A 58 -14.51 -1.63 -4.82
C GLN A 58 -14.40 -3.09 -5.29
N TYR A 59 -13.19 -3.57 -5.55
CA TYR A 59 -12.92 -4.95 -6.00
C TYR A 59 -12.38 -5.81 -4.87
N ASP A 60 -11.44 -5.29 -4.10
CA ASP A 60 -10.63 -6.04 -3.14
C ASP A 60 -11.35 -6.24 -1.78
N PHE A 61 -12.17 -5.29 -1.31
CA PHE A 61 -12.74 -5.34 0.03
C PHE A 61 -13.70 -6.50 0.28
N PRO A 62 -14.59 -6.90 -0.65
CA PRO A 62 -15.43 -8.07 -0.42
C PRO A 62 -14.64 -9.37 -0.19
N GLU A 63 -13.57 -9.58 -0.98
CA GLU A 63 -12.70 -10.75 -0.86
C GLU A 63 -11.89 -10.70 0.44
N LEU A 64 -11.36 -9.53 0.79
CA LEU A 64 -10.63 -9.33 2.05
C LEU A 64 -11.51 -9.58 3.28
N ARG A 65 -12.77 -9.08 3.29
CA ARG A 65 -13.71 -9.34 4.38
C ARG A 65 -13.99 -10.83 4.57
N ALA A 66 -14.23 -11.54 3.47
CA ALA A 66 -14.47 -12.98 3.51
C ALA A 66 -13.25 -13.76 4.05
N ALA A 67 -12.06 -13.41 3.57
CA ALA A 67 -10.80 -14.04 3.99
C ALA A 67 -10.47 -13.74 5.47
N LEU A 68 -10.70 -12.50 5.92
CA LEU A 68 -10.54 -12.12 7.33
C LEU A 68 -11.56 -12.86 8.21
N SER A 69 -12.83 -13.00 7.77
CA SER A 69 -13.84 -13.75 8.51
C SER A 69 -13.44 -15.21 8.69
N SER A 70 -12.91 -15.84 7.65
CA SER A 70 -12.40 -17.22 7.71
C SER A 70 -11.25 -17.34 8.72
N ALA A 71 -10.25 -16.47 8.62
CA ALA A 71 -9.07 -16.54 9.47
C ALA A 71 -9.34 -16.16 10.93
N MET A 72 -10.08 -15.06 11.18
CA MET A 72 -10.31 -14.53 12.52
C MET A 72 -11.36 -15.31 13.30
N ASN A 73 -12.46 -15.74 12.64
CA ASN A 73 -13.61 -16.36 13.31
C ASN A 73 -13.56 -17.88 13.30
N GLN A 74 -12.94 -18.48 12.28
CA GLN A 74 -12.89 -19.94 12.09
C GLN A 74 -11.49 -20.53 12.29
N GLY A 75 -10.46 -19.68 12.38
CA GLY A 75 -9.06 -20.12 12.47
C GLY A 75 -8.54 -20.74 11.16
N ASP A 76 -9.20 -20.48 10.04
CA ASP A 76 -8.83 -21.02 8.74
C ASP A 76 -8.07 -19.99 7.90
N PRO A 77 -6.75 -20.16 7.66
CA PRO A 77 -5.92 -19.18 6.97
C PRO A 77 -5.98 -19.27 5.45
N ARG A 78 -6.65 -20.27 4.87
CA ARG A 78 -6.54 -20.63 3.45
C ARG A 78 -6.91 -19.49 2.52
N GLU A 79 -8.00 -18.77 2.81
CA GLU A 79 -8.44 -17.65 1.95
C GLU A 79 -7.45 -16.48 2.01
N LEU A 80 -6.92 -16.09 3.18
CA LEU A 80 -5.90 -15.06 3.26
C LEU A 80 -4.60 -15.44 2.56
N LEU A 81 -4.17 -16.71 2.69
CA LEU A 81 -3.01 -17.23 1.96
C LEU A 81 -3.24 -17.24 0.44
N LYS A 82 -4.45 -17.55 -0.01
CA LYS A 82 -4.83 -17.48 -1.42
C LYS A 82 -4.81 -16.04 -1.96
N LEU A 83 -5.35 -15.07 -1.22
CA LEU A 83 -5.27 -13.67 -1.61
C LEU A 83 -3.82 -13.20 -1.74
N LEU A 84 -2.98 -13.57 -0.77
CA LEU A 84 -1.55 -13.30 -0.84
C LEU A 84 -0.92 -13.92 -2.11
N ASP A 85 -1.19 -15.19 -2.39
CA ASP A 85 -0.64 -15.89 -3.54
C ASP A 85 -1.03 -15.26 -4.87
N GLN A 86 -2.27 -14.83 -4.99
CA GLN A 86 -2.74 -14.09 -6.17
C GLN A 86 -1.95 -12.78 -6.36
N ARG A 87 -1.67 -12.07 -5.27
CA ARG A 87 -0.98 -10.77 -5.32
C ARG A 87 0.52 -10.90 -5.66
N ILE A 88 1.14 -12.01 -5.31
CA ILE A 88 2.57 -12.28 -5.60
C ILE A 88 2.76 -13.29 -6.74
N SER A 89 1.73 -13.58 -7.51
CA SER A 89 1.77 -14.52 -8.65
C SER A 89 2.32 -15.91 -8.29
N ARG A 90 1.93 -16.41 -7.10
CA ARG A 90 2.39 -17.70 -6.59
C ARG A 90 1.32 -18.79 -6.82
N GLU A 91 1.69 -19.90 -7.45
CA GLU A 91 0.84 -21.07 -7.63
C GLU A 91 0.75 -21.92 -6.35
N PRO A 92 -0.29 -22.76 -6.21
CA PRO A 92 -0.46 -23.62 -5.04
C PRO A 92 0.75 -24.53 -4.75
N GLU A 93 1.46 -24.97 -5.79
CA GLU A 93 2.66 -25.77 -5.69
C GLU A 93 3.92 -25.00 -5.25
N GLY A 94 3.78 -23.69 -5.03
CA GLY A 94 4.85 -22.82 -4.55
C GLY A 94 5.73 -22.22 -5.63
N ARG A 95 5.41 -22.41 -6.90
CA ARG A 95 6.11 -21.79 -8.04
C ARG A 95 5.55 -20.40 -8.30
N TYR A 96 6.40 -19.44 -8.67
CA TYR A 96 6.00 -18.12 -9.12
C TYR A 96 5.83 -18.10 -10.64
N THR A 97 4.79 -17.44 -11.13
CA THR A 97 4.48 -17.35 -12.58
C THR A 97 5.16 -16.17 -13.25
N ASP A 98 5.69 -15.23 -12.49
CA ASP A 98 6.45 -14.09 -12.98
C ASP A 98 7.55 -13.69 -11.97
N ASN A 99 8.32 -12.66 -12.28
CA ASN A 99 9.39 -12.14 -11.45
C ASN A 99 9.10 -10.74 -10.86
N SER A 100 7.85 -10.35 -10.78
CA SER A 100 7.46 -9.00 -10.32
C SER A 100 7.96 -8.69 -8.91
N SER A 101 7.89 -9.67 -7.99
CA SER A 101 8.39 -9.52 -6.63
C SER A 101 9.91 -9.33 -6.59
N ASP A 102 10.67 -10.11 -7.36
CA ASP A 102 12.12 -9.97 -7.46
C ASP A 102 12.50 -8.62 -8.06
N ALA A 103 11.82 -8.22 -9.14
CA ALA A 103 12.02 -6.92 -9.79
C ALA A 103 11.70 -5.76 -8.84
N PHE A 104 10.63 -5.87 -8.04
CA PHE A 104 10.27 -4.87 -7.04
C PHE A 104 11.41 -4.65 -6.04
N TYR A 105 11.96 -5.72 -5.45
CA TYR A 105 13.09 -5.58 -4.53
C TYR A 105 14.35 -5.08 -5.21
N ALA A 106 14.66 -5.58 -6.42
CA ALA A 106 15.85 -5.17 -7.15
C ALA A 106 15.85 -3.66 -7.44
N VAL A 107 14.71 -3.10 -7.89
CA VAL A 107 14.57 -1.66 -8.17
C VAL A 107 14.52 -0.86 -6.87
N SER A 108 13.69 -1.27 -5.91
CA SER A 108 13.52 -0.51 -4.65
C SER A 108 14.80 -0.44 -3.84
N CYS A 109 15.58 -1.53 -3.78
CA CYS A 109 16.83 -1.55 -3.02
C CYS A 109 17.98 -0.78 -3.71
N LEU A 110 17.90 -0.58 -5.03
CA LEU A 110 18.79 0.36 -5.73
C LEU A 110 18.45 1.81 -5.37
N ASP A 111 17.16 2.16 -5.35
CA ASP A 111 16.70 3.53 -5.12
C ASP A 111 16.81 3.95 -3.65
N LEU A 112 16.60 3.00 -2.73
CA LEU A 112 16.54 3.23 -1.29
C LEU A 112 17.56 2.35 -0.53
N PRO A 113 18.85 2.64 -0.64
CA PRO A 113 19.88 1.85 0.03
C PRO A 113 19.73 1.94 1.56
N VAL A 114 19.77 0.79 2.23
CA VAL A 114 19.66 0.69 3.69
C VAL A 114 21.06 0.64 4.31
N THR A 115 21.44 1.74 4.95
CA THR A 115 22.75 1.89 5.64
C THR A 115 22.65 1.67 7.16
N GLN A 116 21.43 1.61 7.68
CA GLN A 116 21.15 1.48 9.11
C GLN A 116 21.56 0.09 9.63
N SER A 117 22.01 0.05 10.88
CA SER A 117 22.20 -1.21 11.62
C SER A 117 20.85 -1.84 11.96
N VAL A 118 20.84 -3.14 12.26
CA VAL A 118 19.62 -3.84 12.70
C VAL A 118 19.03 -3.19 13.94
N ASP A 119 19.86 -2.70 14.89
CA ASP A 119 19.38 -2.01 16.10
C ASP A 119 18.70 -0.69 15.76
N GLN A 120 19.25 0.09 14.83
CA GLN A 120 18.62 1.33 14.36
C GLN A 120 17.26 1.06 13.66
N VAL A 121 17.17 -0.03 12.88
CA VAL A 121 15.90 -0.43 12.26
C VAL A 121 14.90 -0.89 13.33
N ARG A 122 15.35 -1.60 14.37
CA ARG A 122 14.50 -1.97 15.52
C ARG A 122 13.91 -0.72 16.18
N GLU A 123 14.75 0.24 16.56
CA GLU A 123 14.29 1.51 17.14
C GLU A 123 13.33 2.28 16.22
N PHE A 124 13.56 2.24 14.92
CA PHE A 124 12.66 2.84 13.95
C PHE A 124 11.30 2.12 13.92
N ALA A 125 11.29 0.80 13.88
CA ALA A 125 10.06 -0.01 13.91
C ALA A 125 9.26 0.22 15.20
N GLU A 126 9.94 0.35 16.35
CA GLU A 126 9.30 0.65 17.63
C GLU A 126 8.66 2.06 17.63
N ARG A 127 9.33 3.07 17.06
CA ARG A 127 8.73 4.41 16.90
C ARG A 127 7.51 4.39 15.97
N LEU A 128 7.59 3.66 14.85
CA LEU A 128 6.44 3.50 13.95
C LEU A 128 5.28 2.77 14.61
N ALA A 129 5.54 1.81 15.48
CA ALA A 129 4.50 1.12 16.24
C ALA A 129 3.71 2.05 17.18
N ILE A 130 4.30 3.19 17.59
CA ILE A 130 3.60 4.21 18.40
C ILE A 130 2.66 5.04 17.52
N SER A 131 3.13 5.50 16.35
CA SER A 131 2.36 6.37 15.44
C SER A 131 1.38 5.60 14.55
N ALA A 132 1.67 4.34 14.24
CA ALA A 132 0.86 3.45 13.40
C ALA A 132 0.76 2.06 14.06
N PRO A 133 -0.04 1.89 15.12
CA PRO A 133 0.00 0.71 15.98
C PRO A 133 -0.31 -0.62 15.30
N THR A 134 -1.07 -0.60 14.20
CA THR A 134 -1.49 -1.83 13.50
C THR A 134 -0.40 -2.36 12.57
N PHE A 135 0.19 -1.52 11.73
CA PHE A 135 1.12 -1.96 10.68
C PHE A 135 2.54 -1.38 10.83
N GLY A 136 2.71 -0.33 11.62
CA GLY A 136 3.97 0.42 11.68
C GLY A 136 5.17 -0.42 12.07
N LYS A 137 5.03 -1.35 13.03
CA LYS A 137 6.12 -2.24 13.43
C LYS A 137 6.58 -3.11 12.26
N SER A 138 5.64 -3.78 11.60
CA SER A 138 5.91 -4.68 10.48
C SER A 138 6.52 -3.93 9.29
N LEU A 139 5.95 -2.79 8.92
CA LEU A 139 6.47 -1.92 7.86
C LEU A 139 7.87 -1.37 8.18
N GLY A 140 8.12 -1.04 9.46
CA GLY A 140 9.44 -0.59 9.92
C GLY A 140 10.53 -1.65 9.73
N TRP A 141 10.21 -2.91 10.01
CA TRP A 141 11.12 -4.03 9.77
C TRP A 141 11.31 -4.33 8.28
N GLY A 142 10.34 -4.00 7.43
CA GLY A 142 10.39 -4.25 5.98
C GLY A 142 11.60 -3.63 5.28
N VAL A 143 12.18 -2.56 5.82
CA VAL A 143 13.39 -1.93 5.26
C VAL A 143 14.61 -2.87 5.26
N LEU A 144 14.64 -3.90 6.12
CA LEU A 144 15.74 -4.87 6.15
C LEU A 144 15.84 -5.72 4.87
N ALA A 145 14.79 -5.80 4.06
CA ALA A 145 14.85 -6.50 2.78
C ALA A 145 15.93 -5.95 1.85
N CYS A 146 16.27 -4.66 1.99
CA CYS A 146 17.33 -4.01 1.21
C CYS A 146 18.69 -3.95 1.93
N LYS A 147 18.77 -4.47 3.16
CA LYS A 147 20.03 -4.45 3.89
C LYS A 147 21.04 -5.37 3.22
N ASP A 148 22.27 -4.86 3.09
CA ASP A 148 23.38 -5.56 2.44
C ASP A 148 23.13 -5.90 0.95
N TRP A 149 22.17 -5.17 0.29
CA TRP A 149 21.97 -5.24 -1.15
C TRP A 149 23.29 -4.87 -1.86
N PRO A 150 23.80 -5.75 -2.75
CA PRO A 150 25.19 -5.62 -3.26
C PRO A 150 25.39 -4.49 -4.28
N TYR A 151 24.31 -3.84 -4.68
CA TYR A 151 24.34 -2.77 -5.67
C TYR A 151 23.77 -1.49 -5.06
N SER A 152 24.24 -0.34 -5.54
CA SER A 152 23.72 0.98 -5.17
C SER A 152 23.50 1.83 -6.41
N ALA A 153 22.52 2.70 -6.37
CA ALA A 153 22.35 3.71 -7.42
C ALA A 153 23.60 4.58 -7.50
N GLN A 154 24.12 4.77 -8.70
CA GLN A 154 25.31 5.60 -8.92
C GLN A 154 25.00 7.10 -8.85
N THR A 155 23.75 7.47 -8.98
CA THR A 155 23.30 8.87 -9.02
C THR A 155 21.99 9.03 -8.27
N VAL A 156 21.95 9.93 -7.31
CA VAL A 156 20.71 10.39 -6.68
C VAL A 156 20.06 11.41 -7.61
N ILE A 157 18.87 11.13 -8.09
CA ILE A 157 18.09 12.06 -8.90
C ILE A 157 17.53 13.15 -7.98
N THR A 158 17.90 14.41 -8.27
CA THR A 158 17.33 15.58 -7.58
C THR A 158 16.31 16.24 -8.49
N ILE A 159 15.08 16.46 -7.99
CA ILE A 159 14.06 17.21 -8.70
C ILE A 159 14.50 18.67 -8.78
N THR A 160 14.65 19.18 -10.02
CA THR A 160 15.01 20.56 -10.29
C THR A 160 13.77 21.33 -10.74
N PRO A 161 13.37 22.41 -10.02
CA PRO A 161 12.18 23.17 -10.35
C PRO A 161 12.24 23.78 -11.77
N ASN A 162 11.11 23.84 -12.43
CA ASN A 162 10.87 24.57 -13.70
C ASN A 162 11.80 24.17 -14.87
N THR A 163 12.35 22.97 -14.87
CA THR A 163 13.27 22.51 -15.94
C THR A 163 12.60 21.61 -16.97
N SER A 164 11.36 21.19 -16.74
CA SER A 164 10.57 20.34 -17.63
C SER A 164 9.34 21.05 -18.17
N ALA A 165 8.66 20.43 -19.15
CA ALA A 165 7.28 20.75 -19.48
C ALA A 165 6.42 20.60 -18.21
N PRO A 166 5.27 21.31 -18.13
CA PRO A 166 4.34 21.14 -17.03
C PRO A 166 3.90 19.70 -16.85
N VAL A 167 3.77 19.28 -15.60
CA VAL A 167 3.44 17.91 -15.21
C VAL A 167 2.11 17.90 -14.46
N MET A 168 1.22 16.99 -14.84
CA MET A 168 0.01 16.74 -14.06
C MET A 168 0.29 15.64 -13.03
N LEU A 169 -0.02 15.92 -11.77
CA LEU A 169 -0.01 14.98 -10.65
C LEU A 169 -1.45 14.68 -10.27
N VAL A 170 -1.78 13.42 -10.13
CA VAL A 170 -3.14 12.96 -9.78
C VAL A 170 -3.06 12.07 -8.56
N THR A 171 -3.93 12.28 -7.58
CA THR A 171 -3.96 11.50 -6.34
C THR A 171 -5.36 11.38 -5.79
N ALA A 172 -5.66 10.27 -5.10
CA ALA A 172 -6.82 10.18 -4.22
C ALA A 172 -6.45 10.73 -2.82
N GLU A 173 -7.38 11.41 -2.15
CA GLU A 173 -7.12 12.03 -0.85
C GLU A 173 -6.66 11.03 0.22
N ASN A 174 -7.27 9.84 0.23
CA ASN A 174 -7.00 8.78 1.20
C ASN A 174 -6.29 7.57 0.56
N ASP A 175 -5.40 7.81 -0.43
CA ASP A 175 -4.60 6.75 -1.04
C ASP A 175 -3.79 5.99 0.02
N PRO A 176 -3.98 4.67 0.16
CA PRO A 176 -3.33 3.87 1.20
C PRO A 176 -1.85 3.59 0.94
N ALA A 177 -1.39 3.73 -0.30
CA ALA A 177 -0.02 3.37 -0.70
C ALA A 177 0.86 4.59 -0.96
N THR A 178 0.32 5.61 -1.64
CA THR A 178 1.01 6.88 -1.95
C THR A 178 0.20 8.07 -1.43
N PRO A 179 0.28 8.38 -0.13
CA PRO A 179 -0.51 9.44 0.50
C PRO A 179 -0.50 10.76 -0.28
N ALA A 180 -1.65 11.42 -0.41
CA ALA A 180 -1.81 12.66 -1.17
C ALA A 180 -0.81 13.77 -0.77
N LYS A 181 -0.32 13.73 0.47
CA LYS A 181 0.75 14.62 0.92
C LYS A 181 2.02 14.49 0.08
N TRP A 182 2.37 13.28 -0.37
CA TRP A 182 3.57 13.08 -1.20
C TRP A 182 3.41 13.71 -2.58
N ALA A 183 2.23 13.60 -3.20
CA ALA A 183 1.91 14.30 -4.45
C ALA A 183 1.99 15.82 -4.28
N THR A 184 1.48 16.35 -3.16
CA THR A 184 1.59 17.77 -2.81
C THR A 184 3.05 18.21 -2.66
N ASP A 185 3.86 17.43 -1.95
CA ASP A 185 5.29 17.73 -1.77
C ASP A 185 6.05 17.71 -3.11
N VAL A 186 5.70 16.81 -4.02
CA VAL A 186 6.28 16.75 -5.37
C VAL A 186 5.82 17.94 -6.21
N ALA A 187 4.53 18.32 -6.17
CA ALA A 187 4.02 19.50 -6.88
C ALA A 187 4.78 20.78 -6.48
N VAL A 188 4.99 20.96 -5.18
CA VAL A 188 5.75 22.10 -4.64
C VAL A 188 7.20 22.06 -5.15
N LYS A 189 7.87 20.92 -5.15
CA LYS A 189 9.25 20.78 -5.63
C LYS A 189 9.39 21.03 -7.13
N LEU A 190 8.42 20.60 -7.93
CA LEU A 190 8.42 20.84 -9.39
C LEU A 190 8.15 22.31 -9.73
N GLY A 191 7.30 22.98 -8.98
CA GLY A 191 6.97 24.41 -9.16
C GLY A 191 6.13 24.75 -10.40
N ASN A 192 6.00 23.81 -11.35
CA ASN A 192 5.21 23.94 -12.58
C ASN A 192 4.23 22.79 -12.77
N ALA A 193 3.87 22.08 -11.70
CA ALA A 193 2.89 21.01 -11.75
C ALA A 193 1.47 21.52 -11.54
N GLU A 194 0.48 20.86 -12.15
CA GLU A 194 -0.91 20.89 -11.71
C GLU A 194 -1.17 19.67 -10.84
N LEU A 195 -1.75 19.89 -9.65
CA LEU A 195 -2.15 18.81 -8.75
C LEU A 195 -3.67 18.62 -8.82
N VAL A 196 -4.11 17.42 -9.17
CA VAL A 196 -5.53 17.01 -9.17
C VAL A 196 -5.76 16.05 -8.02
N ILE A 197 -6.66 16.41 -7.10
CA ILE A 197 -6.99 15.60 -5.91
C ILE A 197 -8.42 15.09 -6.03
N TRP A 198 -8.62 13.80 -5.96
CA TRP A 198 -9.95 13.21 -5.79
C TRP A 198 -10.34 13.27 -4.31
N GLU A 199 -11.21 14.22 -3.95
CA GLU A 199 -11.70 14.41 -2.58
C GLU A 199 -12.54 13.21 -2.14
N GLY A 200 -12.27 12.70 -0.96
CA GLY A 200 -12.91 11.49 -0.42
C GLY A 200 -12.51 10.18 -1.12
N GLY A 201 -11.70 10.23 -2.18
CA GLY A 201 -11.18 9.03 -2.85
C GLY A 201 -10.21 8.25 -1.95
N TYR A 202 -10.26 6.94 -2.03
CA TYR A 202 -9.42 6.03 -1.22
C TYR A 202 -8.79 4.88 -2.04
N ASN A 203 -8.80 4.98 -3.36
CA ASN A 203 -8.11 4.04 -4.25
C ASN A 203 -6.63 4.41 -4.38
N HIS A 204 -5.81 3.39 -4.62
CA HIS A 204 -4.44 3.61 -5.09
C HIS A 204 -4.45 3.82 -6.60
N THR A 205 -4.89 4.87 -7.07
CA THR A 205 -5.00 5.58 -8.34
C THR A 205 -6.33 6.32 -8.37
N ALA A 206 -6.42 7.41 -9.11
CA ALA A 206 -7.66 8.20 -9.18
C ALA A 206 -8.22 8.30 -10.61
N TYR A 207 -7.39 8.09 -11.65
CA TYR A 207 -7.82 8.14 -13.04
C TYR A 207 -8.64 6.88 -13.40
N LEU A 208 -9.84 7.08 -13.91
CA LEU A 208 -10.84 6.05 -14.25
C LEU A 208 -11.41 5.27 -13.04
N GLU A 209 -11.19 5.74 -11.80
CA GLU A 209 -11.53 4.98 -10.59
C GLU A 209 -12.74 5.54 -9.80
N GLY A 210 -13.52 6.45 -10.36
CA GLY A 210 -14.79 6.83 -9.76
C GLY A 210 -15.10 8.33 -9.68
N SER A 211 -14.22 9.19 -10.19
CA SER A 211 -14.49 10.62 -10.34
C SER A 211 -14.44 11.03 -11.82
N ASP A 212 -15.59 11.38 -12.38
CA ASP A 212 -15.67 11.91 -13.74
C ASP A 212 -14.83 13.19 -13.87
N CYS A 213 -14.83 14.05 -12.84
CA CYS A 213 -14.00 15.26 -12.80
C CYS A 213 -12.51 14.97 -12.95
N VAL A 214 -11.98 13.95 -12.27
CA VAL A 214 -10.58 13.53 -12.42
C VAL A 214 -10.35 13.00 -13.83
N THR A 215 -11.24 12.14 -14.33
CA THR A 215 -11.13 11.55 -15.65
C THR A 215 -11.12 12.61 -16.75
N ASP A 216 -12.08 13.53 -16.73
CA ASP A 216 -12.17 14.64 -17.71
C ASP A 216 -10.93 15.52 -17.67
N ARG A 217 -10.39 15.78 -16.47
CA ARG A 217 -9.19 16.60 -16.31
C ARG A 217 -7.94 15.94 -16.88
N VAL A 218 -7.78 14.64 -16.64
CA VAL A 218 -6.67 13.83 -17.18
C VAL A 218 -6.79 13.70 -18.69
N ASP A 219 -7.99 13.44 -19.21
CA ASP A 219 -8.26 13.33 -20.64
C ASP A 219 -7.95 14.64 -21.38
N ALA A 220 -8.38 15.78 -20.85
CA ALA A 220 -8.05 17.10 -21.40
C ALA A 220 -6.53 17.33 -21.47
N TYR A 221 -5.79 16.88 -20.46
CA TYR A 221 -4.32 16.95 -20.48
C TYR A 221 -3.71 16.00 -21.52
N LEU A 222 -4.13 14.76 -21.56
CA LEU A 222 -3.54 13.75 -22.45
C LEU A 222 -3.89 13.96 -23.92
N LEU A 223 -5.12 14.38 -24.20
CA LEU A 223 -5.63 14.50 -25.59
C LEU A 223 -5.41 15.89 -26.18
N GLU A 224 -5.48 16.94 -25.35
CA GLU A 224 -5.49 18.33 -25.82
C GLU A 224 -4.32 19.16 -25.27
N GLY A 225 -3.53 18.61 -24.34
CA GLY A 225 -2.43 19.34 -23.69
C GLY A 225 -2.89 20.42 -22.73
N ILE A 226 -4.15 20.38 -22.29
CA ILE A 226 -4.71 21.38 -21.38
C ILE A 226 -4.21 21.11 -19.96
N ILE A 227 -3.45 22.04 -19.41
CA ILE A 227 -2.89 21.97 -18.05
C ILE A 227 -2.82 23.37 -17.45
N SER A 228 -2.97 23.47 -16.13
CA SER A 228 -2.91 24.72 -15.35
C SER A 228 -1.74 24.67 -14.36
N PRO A 229 -0.50 24.97 -14.79
CA PRO A 229 0.68 24.86 -13.93
C PRO A 229 0.58 25.72 -12.67
N GLY A 230 1.05 25.18 -11.54
CA GLY A 230 1.07 25.87 -10.26
C GLY A 230 -0.30 25.92 -9.56
N THR A 231 -1.30 25.16 -10.03
CA THR A 231 -2.63 25.11 -9.41
C THR A 231 -2.92 23.76 -8.77
N THR A 232 -3.89 23.74 -7.86
CA THR A 232 -4.51 22.52 -7.33
C THR A 232 -5.98 22.51 -7.72
N THR A 233 -6.41 21.41 -8.33
CA THR A 233 -7.82 21.16 -8.67
C THR A 233 -8.34 20.07 -7.73
N THR A 234 -9.43 20.33 -7.02
CA THR A 234 -10.13 19.36 -6.20
C THR A 234 -11.34 18.84 -6.96
N CYS A 235 -11.45 17.52 -7.09
CA CYS A 235 -12.53 16.81 -7.77
C CYS A 235 -13.31 15.96 -6.76
N ASN A 236 -14.64 16.03 -6.77
CA ASN A 236 -15.55 15.24 -5.94
C ASN A 236 -15.94 13.96 -6.69
#